data_0887f2b5a5b3cf96f2527ac559f8decb
#
_entry.id   0887f2b5a5b3cf96f2527ac559f8decb
#
_cell.length_a   1.000
_cell.length_b   1.000
_cell.length_c   1.000
_cell.angle_alpha   90.00
_cell.angle_beta   90.00
_cell.angle_gamma   90.00
#
_symmetry.space_group_name_H-M   'P 1'
#
loop_
_entity.id
_entity.type
_entity.pdbx_description
1 polymer ?
#
loop_
_entity_poly.entity_id
_entity_poly.type
_entity_poly.pdbx_seq_one_letter_code
_entity_poly.pdbx_strand_id
1 'polypeptide(L)'
;MAKISDIRIYRSNKENVSGYNPEGFANKKLNVIIRRIVMKLRESEFSLGEFNHLYVNFTTCPVEGLIAPAKRPVDKYFPWYRYYDVEVSRELWVALEELSCIGDVIKLVEQTLVQYFCETDEQEKLVHECIRDAVNNGDKMTMKFKEKVGAKNRAVIYLRYLDNGSYFPLLKVFDLSGELLMEQDLPITNSLDDFGEIQLSTKKVTIKPRKNVIAKSLNLEPVSFVIDK
;
A
#
# COMPACT_ATOMS: atom_id res chain seq x y z
N MET A 1 15.71 8.21 -0.97
CA MET A 1 14.33 8.63 -0.63
C MET A 1 13.55 7.42 -0.10
N ALA A 2 12.67 7.61 0.87
CA ALA A 2 11.90 6.51 1.46
C ALA A 2 10.70 6.18 0.57
N LYS A 3 10.54 4.88 0.21
CA LYS A 3 9.35 4.41 -0.53
C LYS A 3 8.09 4.60 0.31
N ILE A 4 6.98 4.96 -0.32
CA ILE A 4 5.69 5.07 0.36
C ILE A 4 5.35 3.78 1.11
N SER A 5 4.86 3.90 2.34
CA SER A 5 4.50 2.77 3.21
C SER A 5 3.03 2.77 3.61
N ASP A 6 2.43 3.95 3.73
CA ASP A 6 1.04 4.06 4.17
C ASP A 6 0.39 5.37 3.69
N ILE A 7 -0.91 5.31 3.44
CA ILE A 7 -1.80 6.48 3.31
C ILE A 7 -2.93 6.27 4.30
N ARG A 8 -3.18 7.26 5.14
CA ARG A 8 -4.31 7.26 6.10
C ARG A 8 -5.21 8.45 5.85
N ILE A 9 -6.48 8.19 6.01
CA ILE A 9 -7.52 9.19 5.80
C ILE A 9 -8.08 9.63 7.15
N TYR A 10 -8.18 10.94 7.30
CA TYR A 10 -8.69 11.61 8.49
C TYR A 10 -9.73 12.65 8.09
N ARG A 11 -10.50 13.12 9.06
CA ARG A 11 -11.38 14.26 8.90
C ARG A 11 -11.30 15.20 10.10
N SER A 12 -11.51 16.47 9.86
CA SER A 12 -11.63 17.46 10.93
C SER A 12 -12.54 18.63 10.50
N ASN A 13 -13.14 19.28 11.49
CA ASN A 13 -13.85 20.56 11.35
C ASN A 13 -13.11 21.68 12.09
N LYS A 14 -11.84 21.45 12.45
CA LYS A 14 -10.94 22.37 13.11
C LYS A 14 -9.62 22.40 12.38
N GLU A 15 -8.87 23.49 12.53
CA GLU A 15 -7.53 23.60 11.99
C GLU A 15 -6.62 22.48 12.51
N ASN A 16 -5.87 21.87 11.62
CA ASN A 16 -4.95 20.77 11.91
C ASN A 16 -3.61 21.33 12.39
N VAL A 17 -3.55 21.71 13.65
CA VAL A 17 -2.39 22.31 14.30
C VAL A 17 -1.77 21.35 15.32
N SER A 18 -0.59 21.72 15.85
CA SER A 18 0.06 20.96 16.92
C SER A 18 -0.86 20.74 18.12
N GLY A 19 -0.87 19.52 18.65
CA GLY A 19 -1.72 19.13 19.80
C GLY A 19 -3.17 18.75 19.45
N TYR A 20 -3.60 18.93 18.20
CA TYR A 20 -4.87 18.42 17.73
C TYR A 20 -4.66 17.14 16.90
N ASN A 21 -5.48 16.13 17.12
CA ASN A 21 -5.49 14.91 16.34
C ASN A 21 -6.79 14.84 15.55
N PRO A 22 -6.72 14.93 14.19
CA PRO A 22 -7.87 14.69 13.33
C PRO A 22 -8.46 13.31 13.58
N GLU A 23 -9.77 13.20 13.40
CA GLU A 23 -10.49 11.95 13.59
C GLU A 23 -10.29 11.03 12.39
N GLY A 24 -9.79 9.80 12.63
CA GLY A 24 -9.82 8.75 11.62
C GLY A 24 -11.25 8.25 11.42
N PHE A 25 -11.67 8.03 10.18
CA PHE A 25 -12.98 7.44 9.94
C PHE A 25 -12.89 6.03 9.36
N ALA A 26 -13.83 5.18 9.79
CA ALA A 26 -13.76 3.74 9.58
C ALA A 26 -14.59 3.30 8.38
N ASN A 27 -14.25 3.74 7.17
CA ASN A 27 -14.79 3.16 5.95
C ASN A 27 -13.92 1.98 5.51
N LYS A 28 -14.32 0.74 5.84
CA LYS A 28 -13.54 -0.46 5.53
C LYS A 28 -13.24 -0.62 4.04
N LYS A 29 -14.22 -0.34 3.17
CA LYS A 29 -14.04 -0.46 1.72
C LYS A 29 -13.02 0.55 1.19
N LEU A 30 -13.11 1.80 1.63
CA LEU A 30 -12.13 2.83 1.28
C LEU A 30 -10.72 2.43 1.75
N ASN A 31 -10.58 1.99 3.00
CA ASN A 31 -9.28 1.60 3.55
C ASN A 31 -8.64 0.45 2.77
N VAL A 32 -9.44 -0.51 2.29
CA VAL A 32 -8.95 -1.60 1.43
C VAL A 32 -8.45 -1.07 0.10
N ILE A 33 -9.19 -0.17 -0.55
CA ILE A 33 -8.77 0.44 -1.82
C ILE A 33 -7.51 1.27 -1.64
N ILE A 34 -7.44 2.12 -0.61
CA ILE A 34 -6.24 2.91 -0.27
C ILE A 34 -5.04 1.99 -0.03
N ARG A 35 -5.23 0.87 0.67
CA ARG A 35 -4.16 -0.10 0.87
C ARG A 35 -3.64 -0.68 -0.43
N ARG A 36 -4.52 -1.02 -1.38
CA ARG A 36 -4.15 -1.49 -2.72
C ARG A 36 -3.37 -0.42 -3.50
N ILE A 37 -3.82 0.84 -3.44
CA ILE A 37 -3.10 1.98 -4.05
C ILE A 37 -1.69 2.07 -3.50
N VAL A 38 -1.53 2.05 -2.16
CA VAL A 38 -0.21 2.08 -1.51
C VAL A 38 0.66 0.90 -1.95
N MET A 39 0.09 -0.29 -2.09
CA MET A 39 0.83 -1.47 -2.54
C MET A 39 1.38 -1.28 -3.96
N LYS A 40 0.60 -0.73 -4.89
CA LYS A 40 1.05 -0.46 -6.28
C LYS A 40 2.08 0.66 -6.34
N LEU A 41 1.86 1.76 -5.63
CA LEU A 41 2.84 2.84 -5.53
C LEU A 41 4.17 2.36 -4.95
N ARG A 42 4.12 1.49 -3.94
CA ARG A 42 5.32 0.90 -3.34
C ARG A 42 6.04 -0.07 -4.27
N GLU A 43 5.33 -0.88 -5.04
CA GLU A 43 5.89 -1.75 -6.08
C GLU A 43 6.66 -0.95 -7.11
N SER A 44 6.11 0.20 -7.51
CA SER A 44 6.69 1.14 -8.46
C SER A 44 7.76 2.07 -7.84
N GLU A 45 8.16 1.80 -6.59
CA GLU A 45 9.19 2.56 -5.86
C GLU A 45 8.85 4.04 -5.64
N PHE A 46 7.58 4.44 -5.74
CA PHE A 46 7.13 5.81 -5.53
C PHE A 46 7.53 6.33 -4.15
N SER A 47 8.02 7.56 -4.10
CA SER A 47 8.56 8.19 -2.89
C SER A 47 7.82 9.46 -2.54
N LEU A 48 7.61 9.69 -1.24
CA LEU A 48 7.09 10.94 -0.69
C LEU A 48 8.22 11.90 -0.26
N GLY A 49 9.49 11.60 -0.62
CA GLY A 49 10.64 12.38 -0.21
C GLY A 49 11.25 11.89 1.11
N GLU A 50 11.22 12.72 2.16
CA GLU A 50 11.88 12.44 3.45
C GLU A 50 11.03 11.56 4.40
N PHE A 51 9.76 11.38 4.12
CA PHE A 51 8.83 10.59 4.93
C PHE A 51 8.17 9.50 4.08
N ASN A 52 7.42 8.58 4.69
CA ASN A 52 6.84 7.44 3.99
C ASN A 52 5.37 7.16 4.34
N HIS A 53 4.76 7.95 5.21
CA HIS A 53 3.33 7.86 5.56
C HIS A 53 2.66 9.19 5.24
N LEU A 54 1.71 9.18 4.31
CA LEU A 54 0.89 10.34 3.96
C LEU A 54 -0.43 10.27 4.73
N TYR A 55 -0.73 11.32 5.50
CA TYR A 55 -1.99 11.46 6.24
C TYR A 55 -2.82 12.56 5.58
N VAL A 56 -3.88 12.18 4.87
CA VAL A 56 -4.80 13.10 4.18
C VAL A 56 -5.96 13.42 5.12
N ASN A 57 -6.09 14.68 5.49
CA ASN A 57 -7.12 15.17 6.40
C ASN A 57 -8.15 16.00 5.62
N PHE A 58 -9.34 15.47 5.44
CA PHE A 58 -10.45 16.19 4.84
C PHE A 58 -11.06 17.16 5.84
N THR A 59 -11.09 18.45 5.50
CA THR A 59 -11.52 19.50 6.42
C THR A 59 -12.51 20.48 5.79
N THR A 60 -13.38 21.03 6.63
CA THR A 60 -14.25 22.16 6.24
C THR A 60 -13.61 23.53 6.56
N CYS A 61 -12.40 23.52 7.15
CA CYS A 61 -11.65 24.75 7.34
C CYS A 61 -11.01 25.19 6.02
N PRO A 62 -10.88 26.50 5.78
CA PRO A 62 -10.21 27.01 4.58
C PRO A 62 -8.76 26.51 4.46
N VAL A 63 -8.39 26.04 3.27
CA VAL A 63 -7.05 25.56 2.94
C VAL A 63 -6.56 26.31 1.72
N GLU A 64 -5.35 26.86 1.78
CA GLU A 64 -4.73 27.57 0.65
C GLU A 64 -4.58 26.63 -0.55
N GLY A 65 -5.16 27.01 -1.70
CA GLY A 65 -5.14 26.21 -2.91
C GLY A 65 -5.96 24.91 -2.83
N LEU A 66 -6.87 24.78 -1.86
CA LEU A 66 -7.71 23.60 -1.56
C LEU A 66 -6.96 22.37 -1.01
N ILE A 67 -5.68 22.23 -1.28
CA ILE A 67 -4.81 21.17 -0.74
C ILE A 67 -3.49 21.81 -0.30
N ALA A 68 -3.10 21.59 0.97
CA ALA A 68 -1.84 22.11 1.48
C ALA A 68 -1.25 21.22 2.58
N PRO A 69 0.08 21.26 2.81
CA PRO A 69 0.67 20.70 4.01
C PRO A 69 0.05 21.32 5.26
N ALA A 70 -0.32 20.49 6.24
CA ALA A 70 -0.90 20.99 7.49
C ALA A 70 0.06 21.91 8.25
N LYS A 71 -0.47 22.94 8.89
CA LYS A 71 0.29 23.94 9.68
C LYS A 71 0.75 23.35 11.03
N ARG A 72 1.45 22.23 10.98
CA ARG A 72 1.97 21.57 12.19
C ARG A 72 3.43 21.16 12.00
N PRO A 73 4.26 21.28 13.05
CA PRO A 73 5.65 20.85 12.97
C PRO A 73 5.74 19.34 12.79
N VAL A 74 6.88 18.91 12.25
CA VAL A 74 7.24 17.49 12.19
C VAL A 74 7.28 16.92 13.61
N ASP A 75 6.60 15.79 13.81
CA ASP A 75 6.64 15.10 15.09
C ASP A 75 8.04 14.54 15.33
N LYS A 76 8.64 14.89 16.47
CA LYS A 76 10.01 14.45 16.82
C LYS A 76 10.12 12.96 17.10
N TYR A 77 9.04 12.34 17.59
CA TYR A 77 9.00 10.91 17.92
C TYR A 77 8.55 10.07 16.73
N PHE A 78 7.77 10.67 15.82
CA PHE A 78 7.20 10.00 14.65
C PHE A 78 7.51 10.78 13.37
N PRO A 79 8.78 10.94 12.97
CA PRO A 79 9.17 11.79 11.84
C PRO A 79 8.77 11.24 10.47
N TRP A 80 8.24 10.02 10.41
CA TRP A 80 7.92 9.32 9.16
C TRP A 80 6.58 9.67 8.55
N TYR A 81 5.70 10.50 9.18
CA TYR A 81 4.43 10.92 8.61
C TYR A 81 4.33 12.43 8.42
N ARG A 82 3.46 12.84 7.48
CA ARG A 82 3.04 14.23 7.29
C ARG A 82 1.55 14.28 7.02
N TYR A 83 0.90 15.30 7.56
CA TYR A 83 -0.49 15.63 7.23
C TYR A 83 -0.55 16.60 6.06
N TYR A 84 -1.50 16.34 5.16
CA TYR A 84 -1.96 17.26 4.14
C TYR A 84 -3.44 17.49 4.35
N ASP A 85 -3.82 18.75 4.47
CA ASP A 85 -5.21 19.17 4.61
C ASP A 85 -5.82 19.35 3.22
N VAL A 86 -7.04 18.83 3.05
CA VAL A 86 -7.82 18.91 1.82
C VAL A 86 -9.15 19.56 2.18
N GLU A 87 -9.39 20.77 1.66
CA GLU A 87 -10.67 21.46 1.85
C GLU A 87 -11.76 20.78 1.06
N VAL A 88 -12.88 20.49 1.71
CA VAL A 88 -14.06 19.88 1.10
C VAL A 88 -15.33 20.60 1.51
N SER A 89 -16.36 20.49 0.70
CA SER A 89 -17.66 21.02 1.05
C SER A 89 -18.23 20.34 2.31
N ARG A 90 -19.14 21.02 2.99
CA ARG A 90 -19.81 20.46 4.17
C ARG A 90 -20.58 19.19 3.84
N GLU A 91 -21.19 19.13 2.66
CA GLU A 91 -21.93 17.98 2.16
C GLU A 91 -21.02 16.77 1.99
N LEU A 92 -19.88 16.95 1.30
CA LEU A 92 -18.89 15.87 1.13
C LEU A 92 -18.30 15.45 2.47
N TRP A 93 -18.00 16.40 3.36
CA TRP A 93 -17.45 16.11 4.69
C TRP A 93 -18.38 15.22 5.54
N VAL A 94 -19.69 15.48 5.50
CA VAL A 94 -20.69 14.65 6.19
C VAL A 94 -20.80 13.27 5.55
N ALA A 95 -20.72 13.20 4.22
CA ALA A 95 -20.90 11.98 3.45
C ALA A 95 -19.63 11.10 3.33
N LEU A 96 -18.49 11.50 3.91
CA LEU A 96 -17.20 10.79 3.78
C LEU A 96 -17.25 9.30 4.19
N GLU A 97 -18.15 8.93 5.09
CA GLU A 97 -18.31 7.53 5.52
C GLU A 97 -19.22 6.71 4.58
N GLU A 98 -19.92 7.36 3.67
CA GLU A 98 -20.80 6.70 2.71
C GLU A 98 -20.02 6.06 1.57
N LEU A 99 -20.55 4.95 1.04
CA LEU A 99 -19.93 4.25 -0.09
C LEU A 99 -19.96 5.10 -1.38
N SER A 100 -20.93 5.98 -1.53
CA SER A 100 -21.09 6.88 -2.66
C SER A 100 -19.92 7.85 -2.84
N CYS A 101 -19.23 8.22 -1.78
CA CYS A 101 -18.13 9.19 -1.78
C CYS A 101 -16.73 8.59 -2.03
N ILE A 102 -16.61 7.26 -2.13
CA ILE A 102 -15.30 6.60 -2.30
C ILE A 102 -14.55 7.15 -3.52
N GLY A 103 -15.24 7.35 -4.64
CA GLY A 103 -14.64 7.88 -5.87
C GLY A 103 -14.06 9.29 -5.68
N ASP A 104 -14.81 10.18 -5.02
CA ASP A 104 -14.37 11.55 -4.75
C ASP A 104 -13.17 11.58 -3.80
N VAL A 105 -13.18 10.75 -2.76
CA VAL A 105 -12.06 10.62 -1.82
C VAL A 105 -10.80 10.14 -2.55
N ILE A 106 -10.91 9.10 -3.38
CA ILE A 106 -9.77 8.57 -4.16
C ILE A 106 -9.22 9.66 -5.09
N LYS A 107 -10.08 10.41 -5.78
CA LYS A 107 -9.67 11.50 -6.65
C LYS A 107 -8.90 12.60 -5.89
N LEU A 108 -9.34 12.97 -4.69
CA LEU A 108 -8.65 13.96 -3.87
C LEU A 108 -7.31 13.45 -3.34
N VAL A 109 -7.21 12.15 -3.00
CA VAL A 109 -5.93 11.52 -2.68
C VAL A 109 -4.99 11.52 -3.87
N GLU A 110 -5.49 11.21 -5.08
CA GLU A 110 -4.75 11.27 -6.34
C GLU A 110 -4.22 12.68 -6.60
N GLN A 111 -5.07 13.70 -6.49
CA GLN A 111 -4.68 15.11 -6.64
C GLN A 111 -3.59 15.50 -5.63
N THR A 112 -3.69 15.05 -4.38
CA THR A 112 -2.67 15.30 -3.36
C THR A 112 -1.33 14.67 -3.75
N LEU A 113 -1.33 13.43 -4.24
CA LEU A 113 -0.13 12.73 -4.68
C LEU A 113 0.53 13.43 -5.88
N VAL A 114 -0.28 13.78 -6.88
CA VAL A 114 0.21 14.44 -8.10
C VAL A 114 0.77 15.83 -7.77
N GLN A 115 0.02 16.66 -7.07
CA GLN A 115 0.37 18.06 -6.82
C GLN A 115 1.64 18.21 -5.97
N TYR A 116 1.90 17.30 -5.03
CA TYR A 116 2.97 17.48 -4.04
C TYR A 116 4.14 16.50 -4.17
N PHE A 117 3.99 15.41 -4.92
CA PHE A 117 4.98 14.35 -4.96
C PHE A 117 5.36 13.88 -6.37
N CYS A 118 4.77 14.50 -7.40
CA CYS A 118 5.19 14.28 -8.79
C CYS A 118 5.96 15.51 -9.28
N GLU A 119 7.19 15.28 -9.73
CA GLU A 119 8.06 16.31 -10.30
C GLU A 119 8.09 16.24 -11.84
N THR A 120 7.59 15.12 -12.42
CA THR A 120 7.58 14.86 -13.85
C THR A 120 6.28 14.23 -14.31
N ASP A 121 5.95 14.38 -15.60
CA ASP A 121 4.77 13.77 -16.22
C ASP A 121 4.79 12.23 -16.12
N GLU A 122 5.97 11.62 -16.12
CA GLU A 122 6.11 10.16 -15.95
C GLU A 122 5.69 9.72 -14.54
N GLN A 123 6.02 10.50 -13.51
CA GLN A 123 5.60 10.22 -12.14
C GLN A 123 4.09 10.41 -11.97
N GLU A 124 3.52 11.46 -12.57
CA GLU A 124 2.07 11.68 -12.59
C GLU A 124 1.36 10.51 -13.27
N LYS A 125 1.81 10.11 -14.46
CA LYS A 125 1.28 8.96 -15.19
C LYS A 125 1.36 7.67 -14.35
N LEU A 126 2.48 7.45 -13.66
CA LEU A 126 2.67 6.32 -12.75
C LEU A 126 1.62 6.30 -11.64
N VAL A 127 1.36 7.44 -10.99
CA VAL A 127 0.33 7.56 -9.93
C VAL A 127 -1.03 7.21 -10.48
N HIS A 128 -1.42 7.77 -11.63
CA HIS A 128 -2.69 7.49 -12.28
C HIS A 128 -2.84 6.00 -12.64
N GLU A 129 -1.79 5.36 -13.15
CA GLU A 129 -1.78 3.93 -13.48
C GLU A 129 -1.91 3.06 -12.24
N CYS A 130 -1.19 3.36 -11.16
CA CYS A 130 -1.27 2.64 -9.89
C CYS A 130 -2.67 2.71 -9.27
N ILE A 131 -3.29 3.89 -9.27
CA ILE A 131 -4.65 4.09 -8.74
C ILE A 131 -5.67 3.35 -9.59
N ARG A 132 -5.59 3.50 -10.91
CA ARG A 132 -6.48 2.80 -11.86
C ARG A 132 -6.38 1.28 -11.71
N ASP A 133 -5.17 0.73 -11.59
CA ASP A 133 -4.95 -0.71 -11.38
C ASP A 133 -5.59 -1.17 -10.07
N ALA A 134 -5.35 -0.46 -8.96
CA ALA A 134 -5.91 -0.78 -7.66
C ALA A 134 -7.44 -0.75 -7.61
N VAL A 135 -8.06 0.23 -8.30
CA VAL A 135 -9.52 0.41 -8.33
C VAL A 135 -10.18 -0.62 -9.25
N ASN A 136 -9.65 -0.80 -10.48
CA ASN A 136 -10.30 -1.63 -11.50
C ASN A 136 -10.12 -3.12 -11.24
N ASN A 137 -8.95 -3.54 -10.75
CA ASN A 137 -8.66 -4.95 -10.52
C ASN A 137 -9.06 -5.42 -9.11
N GLY A 138 -9.27 -4.50 -8.17
CA GLY A 138 -9.76 -4.82 -6.82
C GLY A 138 -8.93 -5.94 -6.15
N ASP A 139 -9.59 -7.00 -5.68
CA ASP A 139 -8.96 -8.14 -5.03
C ASP A 139 -8.13 -9.03 -5.97
N LYS A 140 -8.26 -8.85 -7.28
CA LYS A 140 -7.43 -9.51 -8.30
C LYS A 140 -6.12 -8.78 -8.57
N MET A 141 -6.00 -7.52 -8.11
CA MET A 141 -4.76 -6.76 -8.22
C MET A 141 -3.62 -7.49 -7.53
N THR A 142 -2.50 -7.65 -8.23
CA THR A 142 -1.29 -8.25 -7.69
C THR A 142 -0.19 -7.21 -7.49
N MET A 143 0.60 -7.34 -6.43
CA MET A 143 1.81 -6.58 -6.18
C MET A 143 2.99 -7.54 -6.01
N LYS A 144 4.10 -7.30 -6.72
CA LYS A 144 5.34 -8.06 -6.49
C LYS A 144 5.89 -7.72 -5.09
N PHE A 145 5.92 -8.71 -4.24
CA PHE A 145 6.35 -8.52 -2.85
C PHE A 145 7.79 -8.93 -2.62
N LYS A 146 8.18 -10.09 -3.13
CA LYS A 146 9.51 -10.65 -2.92
C LYS A 146 9.93 -11.50 -4.11
N GLU A 147 11.21 -11.46 -4.42
CA GLU A 147 11.81 -12.21 -5.51
C GLU A 147 13.11 -12.88 -5.09
N LYS A 148 13.38 -14.05 -5.65
CA LYS A 148 14.66 -14.75 -5.56
C LYS A 148 15.03 -15.28 -6.93
N VAL A 149 16.18 -14.86 -7.44
CA VAL A 149 16.78 -15.40 -8.64
C VAL A 149 17.79 -16.48 -8.22
N GLY A 150 17.65 -17.68 -8.78
CA GLY A 150 18.55 -18.81 -8.65
C GLY A 150 19.35 -19.03 -9.93
N ALA A 151 20.08 -20.17 -10.00
CA ALA A 151 20.93 -20.49 -11.15
C ALA A 151 20.15 -20.79 -12.45
N LYS A 152 18.93 -21.32 -12.35
CA LYS A 152 18.09 -21.72 -13.50
C LYS A 152 16.67 -21.17 -13.44
N ASN A 153 16.21 -20.74 -12.29
CA ASN A 153 14.83 -20.35 -12.03
C ASN A 153 14.78 -19.03 -11.29
N ARG A 154 13.64 -18.35 -11.38
CA ARG A 154 13.29 -17.14 -10.64
C ARG A 154 11.96 -17.38 -9.92
N ALA A 155 11.92 -17.26 -8.61
CA ALA A 155 10.71 -17.37 -7.80
C ALA A 155 10.25 -15.99 -7.35
N VAL A 156 8.96 -15.70 -7.50
CA VAL A 156 8.34 -14.42 -7.14
C VAL A 156 7.10 -14.69 -6.28
N ILE A 157 7.01 -14.01 -5.15
CA ILE A 157 5.78 -13.95 -4.34
C ILE A 157 5.07 -12.65 -4.70
N TYR A 158 3.86 -12.78 -5.19
CA TYR A 158 2.91 -11.68 -5.39
C TYR A 158 1.91 -11.66 -4.24
N LEU A 159 1.43 -10.48 -3.86
CA LEU A 159 0.35 -10.31 -2.89
C LEU A 159 -0.90 -9.81 -3.60
N ARG A 160 -2.03 -10.44 -3.30
CA ARG A 160 -3.38 -9.91 -3.51
C ARG A 160 -3.91 -9.47 -2.16
N TYR A 161 -4.59 -8.34 -2.11
CA TYR A 161 -5.19 -7.83 -0.87
C TYR A 161 -6.71 -7.90 -0.99
N LEU A 162 -7.32 -8.78 -0.21
CA LEU A 162 -8.73 -9.11 -0.26
C LEU A 162 -9.60 -8.03 0.40
N ASP A 163 -10.88 -8.00 0.09
CA ASP A 163 -11.85 -7.04 0.65
C ASP A 163 -12.06 -7.19 2.16
N ASN A 164 -11.75 -8.36 2.72
CA ASN A 164 -11.77 -8.58 4.16
C ASN A 164 -10.53 -8.03 4.90
N GLY A 165 -9.53 -7.52 4.18
CA GLY A 165 -8.30 -6.96 4.75
C GLY A 165 -7.16 -7.97 4.92
N SER A 166 -7.29 -9.18 4.38
CA SER A 166 -6.26 -10.22 4.41
C SER A 166 -5.41 -10.22 3.15
N TYR A 167 -4.20 -10.76 3.23
CA TYR A 167 -3.37 -11.05 2.07
C TYR A 167 -3.65 -12.46 1.56
N PHE A 168 -3.76 -12.59 0.23
CA PHE A 168 -3.82 -13.88 -0.45
C PHE A 168 -2.61 -13.97 -1.39
N PRO A 169 -1.49 -14.53 -0.93
CA PRO A 169 -0.27 -14.54 -1.69
C PRO A 169 -0.30 -15.58 -2.80
N LEU A 170 0.46 -15.30 -3.87
CA LEU A 170 0.63 -16.14 -5.04
C LEU A 170 2.12 -16.34 -5.30
N LEU A 171 2.58 -17.58 -5.28
CA LEU A 171 3.93 -17.93 -5.69
C LEU A 171 3.95 -18.28 -7.16
N LYS A 172 4.83 -17.63 -7.92
CA LYS A 172 5.15 -17.99 -9.31
C LYS A 172 6.62 -18.33 -9.43
N VAL A 173 6.93 -19.38 -10.15
CA VAL A 173 8.31 -19.74 -10.49
C VAL A 173 8.43 -19.71 -12.01
N PHE A 174 9.45 -19.02 -12.48
CA PHE A 174 9.76 -18.89 -13.92
C PHE A 174 11.14 -19.48 -14.16
N ASP A 175 11.39 -19.91 -15.38
CA ASP A 175 12.76 -20.10 -15.83
C ASP A 175 13.44 -18.73 -16.09
N LEU A 176 14.72 -18.75 -16.51
CA LEU A 176 15.44 -17.50 -16.79
C LEU A 176 15.04 -16.85 -18.13
N SER A 177 14.30 -17.56 -19.00
CA SER A 177 13.71 -16.99 -20.21
C SER A 177 12.39 -16.26 -19.96
N GLY A 178 11.79 -16.47 -18.76
CA GLY A 178 10.51 -15.90 -18.35
C GLY A 178 9.33 -16.84 -18.54
N GLU A 179 9.54 -18.10 -18.94
CA GLU A 179 8.49 -19.11 -19.03
C GLU A 179 8.02 -19.52 -17.63
N LEU A 180 6.70 -19.59 -17.43
CA LEU A 180 6.09 -19.98 -16.15
C LEU A 180 6.23 -21.50 -15.95
N LEU A 181 6.96 -21.90 -14.92
CA LEU A 181 7.16 -23.30 -14.54
C LEU A 181 6.16 -23.77 -13.50
N MET A 182 5.77 -22.90 -12.59
CA MET A 182 4.85 -23.22 -11.48
C MET A 182 4.08 -21.99 -11.04
N GLU A 183 2.81 -22.19 -10.73
CA GLU A 183 1.95 -21.21 -10.06
C GLU A 183 1.22 -21.87 -8.90
N GLN A 184 1.30 -21.28 -7.70
CA GLN A 184 0.72 -21.84 -6.49
C GLN A 184 0.14 -20.75 -5.60
N ASP A 185 -1.14 -20.83 -5.29
CA ASP A 185 -1.74 -20.04 -4.22
C ASP A 185 -1.20 -20.48 -2.87
N LEU A 186 -0.84 -19.50 -2.06
CA LEU A 186 -0.39 -19.72 -0.68
C LEU A 186 -1.55 -19.45 0.29
N PRO A 187 -1.48 -19.94 1.54
CA PRO A 187 -2.52 -19.71 2.52
C PRO A 187 -2.82 -18.22 2.72
N ILE A 188 -4.10 -17.88 2.88
CA ILE A 188 -4.52 -16.53 3.26
C ILE A 188 -3.93 -16.20 4.62
N THR A 189 -3.38 -14.99 4.76
CA THR A 189 -2.74 -14.54 6.00
C THR A 189 -3.02 -13.07 6.29
N ASN A 190 -3.02 -12.71 7.57
CA ASN A 190 -3.03 -11.32 8.03
C ASN A 190 -1.62 -10.79 8.35
N SER A 191 -0.60 -11.66 8.27
CA SER A 191 0.78 -11.30 8.57
C SER A 191 1.68 -11.57 7.37
N LEU A 192 2.57 -10.63 7.07
CA LEU A 192 3.65 -10.82 6.09
C LEU A 192 4.88 -11.49 6.72
N ASP A 193 4.81 -11.91 7.98
CA ASP A 193 5.91 -12.61 8.67
C ASP A 193 6.08 -14.05 8.20
N ASP A 194 5.07 -14.62 7.52
CA ASP A 194 5.17 -15.90 6.79
C ASP A 194 6.24 -15.87 5.68
N PHE A 195 6.55 -14.68 5.14
CA PHE A 195 7.38 -14.51 3.96
C PHE A 195 8.73 -13.86 4.30
N GLY A 196 9.60 -14.62 4.97
CA GLY A 196 10.97 -14.19 5.31
C GLY A 196 11.94 -14.39 4.17
N GLU A 197 12.45 -15.59 3.98
CA GLU A 197 13.45 -15.96 2.99
C GLU A 197 12.85 -16.91 1.95
N ILE A 198 13.19 -16.70 0.67
CA ILE A 198 12.94 -17.68 -0.40
C ILE A 198 14.22 -18.45 -0.65
N GLN A 199 14.20 -19.77 -0.44
CA GLN A 199 15.25 -20.68 -0.86
C GLN A 199 14.82 -21.37 -2.15
N LEU A 200 15.64 -21.24 -3.19
CA LEU A 200 15.33 -21.71 -4.54
C LEU A 200 16.43 -22.61 -5.06
N SER A 201 16.04 -23.82 -5.48
CA SER A 201 16.86 -24.76 -6.25
C SER A 201 16.22 -25.04 -7.61
N THR A 202 16.83 -25.88 -8.43
CA THR A 202 16.28 -26.26 -9.73
C THR A 202 15.00 -27.08 -9.66
N LYS A 203 14.74 -27.75 -8.52
CA LYS A 203 13.62 -28.69 -8.35
C LYS A 203 12.69 -28.32 -7.20
N LYS A 204 13.05 -27.32 -6.39
CA LYS A 204 12.31 -27.02 -5.16
C LYS A 204 12.41 -25.54 -4.81
N VAL A 205 11.30 -24.97 -4.39
CA VAL A 205 11.24 -23.66 -3.72
C VAL A 205 10.74 -23.85 -2.28
N THR A 206 11.40 -23.17 -1.33
CA THR A 206 11.00 -23.15 0.07
C THR A 206 10.87 -21.71 0.53
N ILE A 207 9.72 -21.40 1.11
CA ILE A 207 9.44 -20.10 1.74
C ILE A 207 9.60 -20.28 3.24
N LYS A 208 10.53 -19.54 3.86
CA LYS A 208 10.73 -19.53 5.31
C LYS A 208 10.10 -18.31 5.94
N PRO A 209 9.55 -18.41 7.15
CA PRO A 209 9.09 -17.26 7.90
C PRO A 209 10.23 -16.27 8.20
N ARG A 210 9.85 -15.03 8.58
CA ARG A 210 10.80 -14.04 9.10
C ARG A 210 11.43 -14.54 10.42
N LYS A 211 12.69 -14.15 10.63
CA LYS A 211 13.42 -14.45 11.88
C LYS A 211 13.16 -13.34 12.92
N ASN A 212 11.92 -13.15 13.33
CA ASN A 212 11.53 -12.15 14.33
C ASN A 212 10.70 -12.76 15.47
N VAL A 213 10.40 -11.96 16.49
CA VAL A 213 9.65 -12.41 17.66
C VAL A 213 8.22 -12.82 17.29
N ILE A 214 7.58 -12.12 16.35
CA ILE A 214 6.21 -12.39 15.93
C ILE A 214 6.12 -13.76 15.24
N ALA A 215 6.99 -14.03 14.25
CA ALA A 215 7.02 -15.32 13.57
C ALA A 215 7.27 -16.48 14.53
N LYS A 216 8.14 -16.27 15.53
CA LYS A 216 8.41 -17.27 16.56
C LYS A 216 7.20 -17.51 17.47
N SER A 217 6.53 -16.44 17.91
CA SER A 217 5.34 -16.56 18.78
C SER A 217 4.15 -17.22 18.10
N LEU A 218 4.06 -17.09 16.77
CA LEU A 218 3.03 -17.73 15.94
C LEU A 218 3.42 -19.15 15.48
N ASN A 219 4.62 -19.64 15.85
CA ASN A 219 5.15 -20.95 15.43
C ASN A 219 5.06 -21.17 13.91
N LEU A 220 5.42 -20.14 13.12
CA LEU A 220 5.35 -20.21 11.68
C LEU A 220 6.41 -21.18 11.13
N GLU A 221 5.99 -22.11 10.27
CA GLU A 221 6.83 -23.15 9.69
C GLU A 221 7.15 -22.89 8.21
N PRO A 222 8.30 -23.37 7.71
CA PRO A 222 8.64 -23.29 6.30
C PRO A 222 7.68 -24.09 5.42
N VAL A 223 7.29 -23.54 4.28
CA VAL A 223 6.47 -24.21 3.26
C VAL A 223 7.32 -24.48 2.02
N SER A 224 7.18 -25.69 1.45
CA SER A 224 7.99 -26.14 0.32
C SER A 224 7.13 -26.68 -0.82
N PHE A 225 7.56 -26.40 -2.06
CA PHE A 225 6.90 -26.87 -3.28
C PHE A 225 7.95 -27.47 -4.23
N VAL A 226 7.58 -28.57 -4.91
CA VAL A 226 8.38 -29.16 -5.99
C VAL A 226 8.09 -28.39 -7.28
N ILE A 227 9.12 -28.12 -8.06
CA ILE A 227 9.04 -27.49 -9.37
C ILE A 227 9.06 -28.63 -10.38
N ASP A 228 7.88 -28.99 -10.88
CA ASP A 228 7.76 -29.95 -11.96
C ASP A 228 8.16 -29.30 -13.29
N LYS A 229 8.91 -30.04 -14.10
CA LYS A 229 9.31 -29.61 -15.44
C LYS A 229 8.29 -30.05 -16.48
#